data_5393d441698c712dff03a5d479326f13
#
_entry.id   5393d441698c712dff03a5d479326f13
#
_cell.length_a   1.000
_cell.length_b   1.000
_cell.length_c   1.000
_cell.angle_alpha   90.00
_cell.angle_beta   90.00
_cell.angle_gamma   90.00
#
_symmetry.space_group_name_H-M   'P 1'
#
loop_
_entity.id
_entity.type
_entity.pdbx_description
1 polymer ?
#
loop_
_entity_poly.entity_id
_entity_poly.type
_entity_poly.pdbx_seq_one_letter_code
_entity_poly.pdbx_strand_id
1 'polypeptide(L)'
;MLLGEKEDGVWSVLAVTPVSLRGYLIWRAAGAVIVAAVACGVCVRLADLDDLGAARTAILAATGAPLAGAVALGLAAWAGDTIQGFAAVKLTLIVLVLPAVVSHGAGAWQWPLAAIPSWWPVRAYWDLIDKGTWWPAWLLGAIAVNLTVVALGWRRVAP
;
A
#
# COMPACT_ATOMS: atom_id res chain seq x y z
N MET A 1 5.03 15.20 -2.51
CA MET A 1 4.35 15.70 -3.71
C MET A 1 2.91 16.11 -3.40
N LEU A 2 1.95 15.23 -3.09
CA LEU A 2 0.54 15.64 -2.81
C LEU A 2 0.41 16.69 -1.69
N LEU A 3 1.21 16.60 -0.64
CA LEU A 3 1.21 17.57 0.45
C LEU A 3 1.80 18.92 0.05
N GLY A 4 2.93 18.94 -0.69
CA GLY A 4 3.48 20.17 -1.22
C GLY A 4 2.50 20.87 -2.16
N GLU A 5 1.82 20.14 -3.01
CA GLU A 5 0.79 20.68 -3.90
C GLU A 5 -0.41 21.27 -3.14
N LYS A 6 -0.73 20.71 -1.94
CA LYS A 6 -1.75 21.27 -1.05
C LYS A 6 -1.29 22.58 -0.41
N GLU A 7 -0.03 22.64 0.03
CA GLU A 7 0.58 23.85 0.59
C GLU A 7 0.73 24.96 -0.47
N ASP A 8 1.10 24.60 -1.70
CA ASP A 8 1.23 25.53 -2.83
C ASP A 8 -0.12 26.03 -3.38
N GLY A 9 -1.23 25.63 -2.78
CA GLY A 9 -2.56 26.07 -3.18
C GLY A 9 -3.05 25.47 -4.50
N VAL A 10 -2.41 24.43 -5.03
CA VAL A 10 -2.80 23.76 -6.31
C VAL A 10 -4.25 23.26 -6.26
N TRP A 11 -4.71 22.84 -5.08
CA TRP A 11 -6.10 22.35 -4.92
C TRP A 11 -7.13 23.46 -5.09
N SER A 12 -6.83 24.70 -4.68
CA SER A 12 -7.71 25.84 -4.90
C SER A 12 -7.75 26.27 -6.37
N VAL A 13 -6.62 26.14 -7.08
CA VAL A 13 -6.57 26.39 -8.53
C VAL A 13 -7.32 25.30 -9.30
N LEU A 14 -7.21 24.04 -8.89
CA LEU A 14 -7.96 22.95 -9.51
C LEU A 14 -9.48 23.12 -9.36
N ALA A 15 -9.95 23.73 -8.27
CA ALA A 15 -11.37 23.97 -8.05
C ALA A 15 -12.01 24.94 -9.07
N VAL A 16 -11.21 25.80 -9.71
CA VAL A 16 -11.66 26.74 -10.75
C VAL A 16 -11.37 26.27 -12.18
N THR A 17 -10.75 25.09 -12.33
CA THR A 17 -10.49 24.48 -13.64
C THR A 17 -11.53 23.41 -13.97
N PRO A 18 -11.75 23.07 -15.26
CA PRO A 18 -12.65 21.98 -15.64
C PRO A 18 -12.15 20.59 -15.22
N VAL A 19 -10.96 20.49 -14.64
CA VAL A 19 -10.39 19.22 -14.15
C VAL A 19 -10.98 18.91 -12.77
N SER A 20 -11.68 17.78 -12.65
CA SER A 20 -12.23 17.36 -11.37
C SER A 20 -11.11 16.97 -10.38
N LEU A 21 -11.18 17.48 -9.14
CA LEU A 21 -10.26 17.09 -8.07
C LEU A 21 -10.23 15.57 -7.88
N ARG A 22 -11.38 14.92 -8.04
CA ARG A 22 -11.49 13.44 -7.98
C ARG A 22 -10.66 12.76 -9.05
N GLY A 23 -10.74 13.21 -10.30
CA GLY A 23 -9.94 12.67 -11.40
C GLY A 23 -8.43 12.83 -11.15
N TYR A 24 -8.05 13.99 -10.66
CA TYR A 24 -6.65 14.26 -10.29
C TYR A 24 -6.13 13.31 -9.19
N LEU A 25 -6.90 13.13 -8.10
CA LEU A 25 -6.54 12.23 -7.00
C LEU A 25 -6.45 10.76 -7.44
N ILE A 26 -7.38 10.31 -8.31
CA ILE A 26 -7.33 8.96 -8.90
C ILE A 26 -6.05 8.78 -9.70
N TRP A 27 -5.72 9.72 -10.56
CA TRP A 27 -4.51 9.67 -11.38
C TRP A 27 -3.24 9.58 -10.52
N ARG A 28 -3.16 10.39 -9.46
CA ARG A 28 -2.04 10.38 -8.52
C ARG A 28 -1.94 9.08 -7.72
N ALA A 29 -3.07 8.58 -7.23
CA ALA A 29 -3.11 7.30 -6.51
C ALA A 29 -2.74 6.13 -7.44
N ALA A 30 -3.24 6.12 -8.68
CA ALA A 30 -2.89 5.11 -9.68
C ALA A 30 -1.40 5.12 -10.02
N GLY A 31 -0.81 6.29 -10.17
CA GLY A 31 0.64 6.44 -10.38
C GLY A 31 1.45 5.85 -9.22
N ALA A 32 1.05 6.13 -7.98
CA ALA A 32 1.71 5.58 -6.80
C ALA A 32 1.60 4.03 -6.75
N VAL A 33 0.45 3.48 -7.11
CA VAL A 33 0.23 2.02 -7.18
C VAL A 33 1.10 1.39 -8.25
N ILE A 34 1.18 1.98 -9.44
CA ILE A 34 2.01 1.45 -10.54
C ILE A 34 3.49 1.46 -10.15
N VAL A 35 3.99 2.58 -9.64
CA VAL A 35 5.38 2.68 -9.20
C VAL A 35 5.70 1.68 -8.09
N ALA A 36 4.79 1.52 -7.12
CA ALA A 36 4.95 0.55 -6.04
C ALA A 36 4.94 -0.88 -6.56
N ALA A 37 4.07 -1.23 -7.51
CA ALA A 37 4.03 -2.56 -8.12
C ALA A 37 5.34 -2.89 -8.84
N VAL A 38 5.84 -1.96 -9.65
CA VAL A 38 7.10 -2.13 -10.37
C VAL A 38 8.27 -2.25 -9.40
N ALA A 39 8.38 -1.33 -8.43
CA ALA A 39 9.45 -1.34 -7.45
C ALA A 39 9.44 -2.64 -6.62
N CYS A 40 8.27 -3.07 -6.14
CA CYS A 40 8.14 -4.32 -5.39
C CYS A 40 8.55 -5.53 -6.24
N GLY A 41 8.08 -5.62 -7.49
CA GLY A 41 8.44 -6.70 -8.41
C GLY A 41 9.95 -6.75 -8.68
N VAL A 42 10.57 -5.59 -8.91
CA VAL A 42 12.03 -5.47 -9.11
C VAL A 42 12.78 -5.87 -7.83
N CYS A 43 12.38 -5.37 -6.66
CA CYS A 43 13.03 -5.71 -5.40
C CYS A 43 12.96 -7.21 -5.08
N VAL A 44 11.79 -7.84 -5.27
CA VAL A 44 11.64 -9.29 -5.05
C VAL A 44 12.52 -10.09 -6.00
N ARG A 45 12.65 -9.66 -7.26
CA ARG A 45 13.52 -10.31 -8.26
C ARG A 45 15.00 -10.12 -7.97
N LEU A 46 15.41 -8.93 -7.55
CA LEU A 46 16.82 -8.63 -7.24
C LEU A 46 17.27 -9.26 -5.92
N ALA A 47 16.35 -9.44 -4.99
CA ALA A 47 16.65 -10.09 -3.72
C ALA A 47 16.99 -11.58 -3.88
N ASP A 48 16.53 -12.19 -4.98
CA ASP A 48 16.78 -13.60 -5.38
C ASP A 48 16.68 -14.59 -4.21
N LEU A 49 15.80 -14.26 -3.25
CA LEU A 49 15.69 -15.01 -2.00
C LEU A 49 15.07 -16.39 -2.21
N ASP A 50 14.28 -16.54 -3.31
CA ASP A 50 13.59 -17.79 -3.63
C ASP A 50 13.18 -17.85 -5.09
N ASP A 51 13.15 -19.05 -5.65
CA ASP A 51 12.78 -19.31 -7.05
C ASP A 51 11.25 -19.28 -7.27
N LEU A 52 10.65 -18.13 -6.94
CA LEU A 52 9.19 -17.94 -7.00
C LEU A 52 8.64 -17.89 -8.44
N GLY A 53 9.50 -17.65 -9.41
CA GLY A 53 9.10 -17.41 -10.80
C GLY A 53 8.41 -16.06 -11.02
N ALA A 54 8.50 -15.55 -12.25
CA ALA A 54 8.04 -14.21 -12.61
C ALA A 54 6.52 -13.97 -12.36
N ALA A 55 5.69 -15.00 -12.63
CA ALA A 55 4.24 -14.89 -12.48
C ALA A 55 3.82 -14.70 -11.01
N ARG A 56 4.36 -15.49 -10.08
CA ARG A 56 4.06 -15.38 -8.64
C ARG A 56 4.56 -14.06 -8.06
N THR A 57 5.78 -13.64 -8.46
CA THR A 57 6.32 -12.32 -8.10
C THR A 57 5.41 -11.18 -8.56
N ALA A 58 4.92 -11.23 -9.81
CA ALA A 58 4.00 -10.22 -10.33
C ALA A 58 2.66 -10.17 -9.58
N ILE A 59 2.10 -11.34 -9.24
CA ILE A 59 0.87 -11.43 -8.45
C ILE A 59 1.06 -10.83 -7.06
N LEU A 60 2.14 -11.17 -6.36
CA LEU A 60 2.46 -10.61 -5.04
C LEU A 60 2.65 -9.11 -5.09
N ALA A 61 3.39 -8.61 -6.08
CA ALA A 61 3.60 -7.18 -6.25
C ALA A 61 2.29 -6.44 -6.54
N ALA A 62 1.44 -6.99 -7.40
CA ALA A 62 0.15 -6.40 -7.76
C ALA A 62 -0.83 -6.36 -6.57
N THR A 63 -0.81 -7.37 -5.70
CA THR A 63 -1.68 -7.41 -4.51
C THR A 63 -1.23 -6.51 -3.38
N GLY A 64 0.08 -6.26 -3.25
CA GLY A 64 0.63 -5.33 -2.25
C GLY A 64 0.59 -3.86 -2.67
N ALA A 65 0.69 -3.59 -3.97
CA ALA A 65 0.80 -2.23 -4.52
C ALA A 65 -0.35 -1.27 -4.15
N PRO A 66 -1.64 -1.68 -4.06
CA PRO A 66 -2.74 -0.78 -3.67
C PRO A 66 -2.53 -0.10 -2.32
N LEU A 67 -1.73 -0.71 -1.44
CA LEU A 67 -1.40 -0.13 -0.14
C LEU A 67 -0.65 1.21 -0.28
N ALA A 68 0.19 1.37 -1.32
CA ALA A 68 0.87 2.64 -1.58
C ALA A 68 -0.12 3.76 -1.92
N GLY A 69 -1.15 3.46 -2.71
CA GLY A 69 -2.24 4.39 -2.99
C GLY A 69 -3.03 4.75 -1.74
N ALA A 70 -3.32 3.76 -0.89
CA ALA A 70 -4.01 3.97 0.39
C ALA A 70 -3.22 4.88 1.34
N VAL A 71 -1.90 4.66 1.45
CA VAL A 71 -1.01 5.51 2.26
C VAL A 71 -0.97 6.93 1.70
N ALA A 72 -0.85 7.09 0.37
CA ALA A 72 -0.85 8.41 -0.26
C ALA A 72 -2.14 9.19 0.00
N LEU A 73 -3.31 8.53 -0.14
CA LEU A 73 -4.60 9.13 0.16
C LEU A 73 -4.77 9.45 1.65
N GLY A 74 -4.34 8.54 2.53
CA GLY A 74 -4.37 8.75 3.97
C GLY A 74 -3.56 9.96 4.41
N LEU A 75 -2.35 10.12 3.85
CA LEU A 75 -1.50 11.27 4.12
C LEU A 75 -2.13 12.58 3.61
N ALA A 76 -2.71 12.57 2.40
CA ALA A 76 -3.41 13.72 1.85
C ALA A 76 -4.62 14.14 2.71
N ALA A 77 -5.29 13.16 3.35
CA ALA A 77 -6.45 13.40 4.21
C ALA A 77 -6.08 13.96 5.59
N TRP A 78 -4.96 13.53 6.17
CA TRP A 78 -4.65 13.77 7.59
C TRP A 78 -3.51 14.75 7.83
N ALA A 79 -2.53 14.84 6.92
CA ALA A 79 -1.44 15.77 7.10
C ALA A 79 -1.84 17.20 6.74
N GLY A 80 -1.62 18.12 7.68
CA GLY A 80 -1.87 19.54 7.48
C GLY A 80 -0.77 20.21 6.68
N ASP A 81 0.47 19.74 6.86
CA ASP A 81 1.68 20.28 6.22
C ASP A 81 2.66 19.17 5.85
N THR A 82 3.69 19.53 5.09
CA THR A 82 4.72 18.61 4.59
C THR A 82 5.53 17.99 5.72
N ILE A 83 5.78 18.70 6.82
CA ILE A 83 6.58 18.20 7.96
C ILE A 83 5.80 17.09 8.68
N GLN A 84 4.51 17.33 8.98
CA GLN A 84 3.62 16.34 9.56
C GLN A 84 3.50 15.12 8.64
N GLY A 85 3.43 15.34 7.33
CA GLY A 85 3.41 14.29 6.32
C GLY A 85 4.64 13.40 6.38
N PHE A 86 5.83 13.95 6.47
CA PHE A 86 7.07 13.18 6.60
C PHE A 86 7.11 12.35 7.90
N ALA A 87 6.68 12.94 9.02
CA ALA A 87 6.60 12.20 10.28
C ALA A 87 5.59 11.04 10.19
N ALA A 88 4.41 11.29 9.63
CA ALA A 88 3.38 10.28 9.43
C ALA A 88 3.84 9.14 8.49
N VAL A 89 4.57 9.47 7.40
CA VAL A 89 5.16 8.45 6.49
C VAL A 89 6.11 7.54 7.26
N LYS A 90 7.02 8.10 8.05
CA LYS A 90 8.00 7.31 8.81
C LYS A 90 7.31 6.35 9.78
N LEU A 91 6.33 6.83 10.54
CA LEU A 91 5.56 5.99 11.46
C LEU A 91 4.77 4.91 10.70
N THR A 92 4.11 5.27 9.61
CA THR A 92 3.36 4.33 8.77
C THR A 92 4.27 3.24 8.21
N LEU A 93 5.48 3.60 7.73
CA LEU A 93 6.45 2.62 7.21
C LEU A 93 6.91 1.66 8.29
N ILE A 94 7.19 2.13 9.51
CA ILE A 94 7.56 1.26 10.63
C ILE A 94 6.45 0.24 10.90
N VAL A 95 5.19 0.70 10.97
CA VAL A 95 4.04 -0.18 11.21
C VAL A 95 3.86 -1.18 10.05
N LEU A 96 4.01 -0.74 8.80
CA LEU A 96 3.81 -1.60 7.63
C LEU A 96 4.96 -2.62 7.43
N VAL A 97 6.17 -2.32 7.90
CA VAL A 97 7.30 -3.26 7.83
C VAL A 97 7.25 -4.30 8.96
N LEU A 98 6.59 -3.97 10.07
CA LEU A 98 6.52 -4.83 11.25
C LEU A 98 6.10 -6.29 10.93
N PRO A 99 5.05 -6.56 10.14
CA PRO A 99 4.70 -7.93 9.77
C PRO A 99 5.80 -8.67 9.02
N ALA A 100 6.56 -8.00 8.16
CA ALA A 100 7.64 -8.65 7.40
C ALA A 100 8.77 -9.13 8.30
N VAL A 101 9.08 -8.37 9.36
CA VAL A 101 10.15 -8.71 10.31
C VAL A 101 9.70 -9.77 11.30
N VAL A 102 8.45 -9.70 11.75
CA VAL A 102 7.95 -10.45 12.91
C VAL A 102 7.21 -11.73 12.51
N SER A 103 6.67 -11.83 11.29
CA SER A 103 5.85 -12.97 10.87
C SER A 103 6.65 -14.21 10.42
N HIS A 104 7.97 -14.21 10.57
CA HIS A 104 8.78 -15.39 10.31
C HIS A 104 8.68 -16.34 11.51
N GLY A 105 7.79 -17.32 11.41
CA GLY A 105 7.54 -18.33 12.44
C GLY A 105 6.05 -18.59 12.66
N ALA A 106 5.68 -19.84 12.84
CA ALA A 106 4.28 -20.22 13.04
C ALA A 106 3.88 -20.02 14.52
N GLY A 107 2.88 -19.19 14.79
CA GLY A 107 2.32 -19.04 16.14
C GLY A 107 1.03 -18.23 16.15
N ALA A 108 0.13 -18.58 17.08
CA ALA A 108 -1.15 -17.89 17.23
C ALA A 108 -1.00 -16.39 17.57
N TRP A 109 0.14 -15.97 18.10
CA TRP A 109 0.46 -14.58 18.43
C TRP A 109 0.55 -13.65 17.22
N GLN A 110 0.60 -14.18 15.98
CA GLN A 110 0.64 -13.38 14.76
C GLN A 110 -0.73 -12.81 14.35
N TRP A 111 -1.83 -13.36 14.85
CA TRP A 111 -3.17 -12.92 14.49
C TRP A 111 -3.46 -11.44 14.78
N PRO A 112 -2.95 -10.82 15.85
CA PRO A 112 -3.08 -9.37 16.03
C PRO A 112 -2.48 -8.55 14.89
N LEU A 113 -1.41 -9.05 14.22
CA LEU A 113 -0.80 -8.39 13.07
C LEU A 113 -1.70 -8.38 11.83
N ALA A 114 -2.72 -9.23 11.76
CA ALA A 114 -3.71 -9.25 10.68
C ALA A 114 -4.53 -7.95 10.58
N ALA A 115 -4.53 -7.13 11.65
CA ALA A 115 -5.07 -5.78 11.62
C ALA A 115 -4.23 -4.83 10.75
N ILE A 116 -2.96 -5.15 10.50
CA ILE A 116 -2.07 -4.37 9.66
C ILE A 116 -2.24 -4.84 8.20
N PRO A 117 -2.60 -3.95 7.26
CA PRO A 117 -2.89 -4.35 5.87
C PRO A 117 -1.73 -5.08 5.17
N SER A 118 -0.48 -4.75 5.50
CA SER A 118 0.70 -5.39 4.92
C SER A 118 0.93 -6.85 5.40
N TRP A 119 0.27 -7.27 6.47
CA TRP A 119 0.39 -8.64 6.97
C TRP A 119 -0.10 -9.69 5.94
N TRP A 120 -1.18 -9.40 5.23
CA TRP A 120 -1.81 -10.31 4.29
C TRP A 120 -0.91 -10.69 3.10
N PRO A 121 -0.31 -9.74 2.36
CA PRO A 121 0.62 -10.08 1.29
C PRO A 121 1.92 -10.70 1.80
N VAL A 122 2.39 -10.32 2.99
CA VAL A 122 3.55 -10.94 3.63
C VAL A 122 3.27 -12.39 4.00
N ARG A 123 2.09 -12.70 4.54
CA ARG A 123 1.70 -14.08 4.85
C ARG A 123 1.56 -14.93 3.59
N ALA A 124 1.02 -14.37 2.51
CA ALA A 124 0.97 -15.05 1.22
C ALA A 124 2.37 -15.38 0.68
N TYR A 125 3.32 -14.46 0.84
CA TYR A 125 4.72 -14.66 0.46
C TYR A 125 5.35 -15.83 1.23
N TRP A 126 5.24 -15.84 2.56
CA TRP A 126 5.79 -16.93 3.37
C TRP A 126 5.15 -18.28 3.08
N ASP A 127 3.82 -18.32 2.90
CA ASP A 127 3.12 -19.57 2.55
C ASP A 127 3.54 -20.10 1.19
N LEU A 128 3.86 -19.22 0.23
CA LEU A 128 4.42 -19.60 -1.07
C LEU A 128 5.81 -20.23 -0.97
N ILE A 129 6.67 -19.68 -0.10
CA ILE A 129 8.03 -20.19 0.13
C ILE A 129 7.96 -21.56 0.82
N ASP A 130 7.14 -21.67 1.85
CA ASP A 130 6.94 -22.90 2.62
C ASP A 130 6.17 -23.98 1.83
N LYS A 131 5.88 -23.72 0.53
CA LYS A 131 5.08 -24.61 -0.35
C LYS A 131 3.70 -24.91 0.20
N GLY A 132 3.15 -23.99 0.98
CA GLY A 132 1.81 -24.06 1.51
C GLY A 132 0.75 -23.93 0.42
N THR A 133 -0.48 -24.33 0.73
CA THR A 133 -1.62 -24.32 -0.20
C THR A 133 -2.56 -23.14 0.01
N TRP A 134 -2.41 -22.39 1.09
CA TRP A 134 -3.32 -21.32 1.48
C TRP A 134 -2.96 -19.93 0.92
N TRP A 135 -1.83 -19.80 0.22
CA TRP A 135 -1.40 -18.52 -0.35
C TRP A 135 -2.46 -17.79 -1.20
N PRO A 136 -3.35 -18.46 -1.96
CA PRO A 136 -4.38 -17.75 -2.71
C PRO A 136 -5.42 -17.10 -1.80
N ALA A 137 -5.75 -17.77 -0.68
CA ALA A 137 -6.68 -17.22 0.30
C ALA A 137 -6.10 -15.97 0.99
N TRP A 138 -4.80 -15.97 1.29
CA TRP A 138 -4.10 -14.80 1.84
C TRP A 138 -4.07 -13.65 0.84
N LEU A 139 -3.90 -13.92 -0.45
CA LEU A 139 -3.97 -12.89 -1.50
C LEU A 139 -5.37 -12.27 -1.61
N LEU A 140 -6.42 -13.09 -1.57
CA LEU A 140 -7.79 -12.58 -1.54
C LEU A 140 -8.04 -11.69 -0.32
N GLY A 141 -7.55 -12.11 0.84
CA GLY A 141 -7.55 -11.29 2.05
C GLY A 141 -6.81 -9.96 1.86
N ALA A 142 -5.63 -9.99 1.24
CA ALA A 142 -4.86 -8.79 0.94
C ALA A 142 -5.63 -7.81 0.04
N ILE A 143 -6.25 -8.32 -1.03
CA ILE A 143 -7.09 -7.51 -1.93
C ILE A 143 -8.25 -6.90 -1.16
N ALA A 144 -9.00 -7.69 -0.39
CA ALA A 144 -10.17 -7.23 0.37
C ALA A 144 -9.80 -6.13 1.38
N VAL A 145 -8.73 -6.33 2.16
CA VAL A 145 -8.26 -5.37 3.16
C VAL A 145 -7.76 -4.10 2.47
N ASN A 146 -6.95 -4.21 1.42
CA ASN A 146 -6.41 -3.05 0.71
C ASN A 146 -7.52 -2.23 0.04
N LEU A 147 -8.50 -2.86 -0.59
CA LEU A 147 -9.66 -2.16 -1.15
C LEU A 147 -10.49 -1.46 -0.07
N THR A 148 -10.65 -2.08 1.10
CA THR A 148 -11.35 -1.46 2.23
C THR A 148 -10.62 -0.22 2.72
N VAL A 149 -9.29 -0.28 2.88
CA VAL A 149 -8.47 0.85 3.32
C VAL A 149 -8.51 1.98 2.29
N VAL A 150 -8.41 1.66 0.99
CA VAL A 150 -8.54 2.64 -0.10
C VAL A 150 -9.93 3.28 -0.08
N ALA A 151 -11.01 2.50 0.05
CA ALA A 151 -12.38 3.01 0.08
C ALA A 151 -12.64 3.92 1.28
N LEU A 152 -12.10 3.58 2.47
CA LEU A 152 -12.21 4.42 3.66
C LEU A 152 -11.41 5.73 3.50
N GLY A 153 -10.20 5.67 2.97
CA GLY A 153 -9.39 6.84 2.65
C GLY A 153 -10.09 7.74 1.64
N TRP A 154 -10.66 7.15 0.59
CA TRP A 154 -11.39 7.87 -0.44
C TRP A 154 -12.59 8.66 0.10
N ARG A 155 -13.39 8.03 0.97
CA ARG A 155 -14.57 8.69 1.59
C ARG A 155 -14.21 9.92 2.39
N ARG A 156 -12.97 10.04 2.87
CA ARG A 156 -12.48 11.20 3.64
C ARG A 156 -11.94 12.33 2.77
N VAL A 157 -11.42 12.00 1.58
CA VAL A 157 -10.76 12.97 0.70
C VAL A 157 -11.70 13.48 -0.39
N ALA A 158 -12.66 12.67 -0.83
CA ALA A 158 -13.64 13.00 -1.87
C ALA A 158 -15.01 13.21 -1.23
N PRO A 159 -15.39 14.46 -0.89
CA PRO A 159 -16.71 14.78 -0.40
C PRO A 159 -17.80 14.55 -1.44
#